data_aef24e4def93de8707517cb5c0b5e446
#
_entry.id   aef24e4def93de8707517cb5c0b5e446
#
_cell.length_a   1.000
_cell.length_b   1.000
_cell.length_c   1.000
_cell.angle_alpha   90.00
_cell.angle_beta   90.00
_cell.angle_gamma   90.00
#
_symmetry.space_group_name_H-M   'P 1'
#
loop_
_entity.id
_entity.type
_entity.pdbx_description
1 polymer ?
#
loop_
_entity_poly.entity_id
_entity_poly.type
_entity_poly.pdbx_seq_one_letter_code
_entity_poly.pdbx_strand_id
1 'polypeptide(L)'
;AILLSTFSLSAVQAAGLDRSGQSIHAFLQPGNYAEAGITVIDPTVRGQAIAQLGGQKISDMGDDYYFPSAALKVQATDHLSLGLIYDQPFGADATYNTETTSFSETHPLLKVTEGTSVEVRTENLTALFGYQPNQNWNFYAGPVWQTVEADIKLRGTAYKNTGYNINVDTKEAYGWLAGFAYQIPEIALKAAITYRSEISHDAKSTETSNLPIYASFMSDTDPRKAIYATKGFRQSTVNATTPQSVNLDLQTGIAANTVA
;
A
#
# COMPACT_ATOMS: atom_id res chain seq x y z
N ALA A 1 -6.55 -34.57 -13.93
CA ALA A 1 -6.51 -33.60 -12.83
C ALA A 1 -5.06 -33.20 -12.62
N ILE A 2 -4.66 -32.02 -13.11
CA ILE A 2 -3.34 -31.45 -12.86
C ILE A 2 -3.54 -30.47 -11.72
N LEU A 3 -3.05 -30.80 -10.53
CA LEU A 3 -2.90 -29.87 -9.43
C LEU A 3 -1.77 -28.90 -9.80
N LEU A 4 -2.09 -27.69 -10.25
CA LEU A 4 -1.16 -26.59 -10.23
C LEU A 4 -1.12 -26.05 -8.79
N SER A 5 -0.13 -26.48 -8.03
CA SER A 5 0.22 -25.83 -6.78
C SER A 5 0.75 -24.44 -7.11
N THR A 6 0.02 -23.43 -6.70
CA THR A 6 0.46 -22.02 -6.76
C THR A 6 1.65 -21.84 -5.85
N PHE A 7 2.84 -21.80 -6.41
CA PHE A 7 4.03 -21.30 -5.70
C PHE A 7 3.95 -19.79 -5.65
N SER A 8 3.31 -19.26 -4.62
CA SER A 8 3.47 -17.86 -4.26
C SER A 8 4.82 -17.69 -3.53
N LEU A 9 5.86 -17.40 -4.28
CA LEU A 9 7.13 -16.89 -3.77
C LEU A 9 7.01 -15.37 -3.57
N SER A 10 6.02 -14.93 -2.84
CA SER A 10 5.92 -13.52 -2.46
C SER A 10 6.46 -13.36 -1.05
N ALA A 11 7.37 -12.43 -0.90
CA ALA A 11 7.85 -12.01 0.40
C ALA A 11 6.64 -11.60 1.27
N VAL A 12 6.45 -12.30 2.37
CA VAL A 12 5.36 -12.16 3.34
C VAL A 12 5.29 -10.76 3.98
N GLN A 13 6.21 -9.86 3.66
CA GLN A 13 6.32 -8.54 4.31
C GLN A 13 5.42 -7.45 3.72
N ALA A 14 4.96 -7.57 2.48
CA ALA A 14 4.10 -6.55 1.85
C ALA A 14 2.60 -6.94 1.83
N ALA A 15 2.25 -8.17 2.18
CA ALA A 15 0.88 -8.68 2.05
C ALA A 15 -0.18 -7.91 2.87
N GLY A 16 0.23 -7.25 3.97
CA GLY A 16 -0.68 -6.43 4.78
C GLY A 16 -0.96 -5.03 4.24
N LEU A 17 -0.21 -4.60 3.22
CA LEU A 17 -0.36 -3.28 2.60
C LEU A 17 -0.86 -3.36 1.15
N ASP A 18 -0.96 -4.57 0.56
CA ASP A 18 -1.38 -4.74 -0.83
C ASP A 18 -2.87 -4.41 -0.99
N ARG A 19 -3.19 -3.51 -1.93
CA ARG A 19 -4.54 -3.03 -2.24
C ARG A 19 -5.01 -3.45 -3.63
N SER A 20 -4.20 -3.21 -4.66
CA SER A 20 -4.64 -3.34 -6.07
C SER A 20 -4.18 -4.62 -6.74
N GLY A 21 -3.27 -5.39 -6.12
CA GLY A 21 -2.64 -6.56 -6.74
C GLY A 21 -1.83 -6.24 -8.00
N GLN A 22 -1.70 -4.97 -8.38
CA GLN A 22 -0.92 -4.47 -9.52
C GLN A 22 -1.22 -5.19 -10.85
N SER A 23 -2.49 -5.35 -11.18
CA SER A 23 -2.93 -6.11 -12.36
C SER A 23 -2.40 -5.54 -13.67
N ILE A 24 -1.96 -6.42 -14.57
CA ILE A 24 -1.57 -6.09 -15.96
C ILE A 24 -2.72 -6.36 -16.96
N HIS A 25 -3.88 -6.76 -16.46
CA HIS A 25 -4.99 -7.24 -17.26
C HIS A 25 -5.45 -6.29 -18.36
N ALA A 26 -5.57 -5.00 -18.05
CA ALA A 26 -5.99 -3.98 -19.00
C ALA A 26 -5.06 -3.89 -20.22
N PHE A 27 -3.75 -4.00 -19.99
CA PHE A 27 -2.76 -3.96 -21.07
C PHE A 27 -2.82 -5.21 -21.98
N LEU A 28 -3.31 -6.32 -21.46
CA LEU A 28 -3.44 -7.58 -22.20
C LEU A 28 -4.77 -7.72 -22.97
N GLN A 29 -5.64 -6.70 -22.94
CA GLN A 29 -6.88 -6.70 -23.72
C GLN A 29 -6.59 -6.57 -25.22
N PRO A 30 -7.44 -7.13 -26.11
CA PRO A 30 -7.27 -6.99 -27.55
C PRO A 30 -7.54 -5.55 -28.02
N GLY A 31 -6.83 -5.11 -29.05
CA GLY A 31 -7.01 -3.79 -29.67
C GLY A 31 -6.75 -2.60 -28.76
N ASN A 32 -7.46 -1.51 -29.00
CA ASN A 32 -7.46 -0.34 -28.11
C ASN A 32 -8.38 -0.61 -26.93
N TYR A 33 -7.94 -0.28 -25.74
CA TYR A 33 -8.70 -0.53 -24.52
C TYR A 33 -8.52 0.61 -23.50
N ALA A 34 -9.60 0.95 -22.83
CA ALA A 34 -9.57 1.91 -21.73
C ALA A 34 -10.51 1.47 -20.62
N GLU A 35 -10.07 1.61 -19.39
CA GLU A 35 -10.90 1.39 -18.21
C GLU A 35 -10.57 2.44 -17.14
N ALA A 36 -11.55 2.71 -16.30
CA ALA A 36 -11.39 3.47 -15.08
C ALA A 36 -12.34 2.92 -14.03
N GLY A 37 -11.90 2.89 -12.79
CA GLY A 37 -12.67 2.36 -11.69
C GLY A 37 -12.31 3.00 -10.35
N ILE A 38 -13.19 2.78 -9.39
CA ILE A 38 -12.96 3.09 -7.98
C ILE A 38 -13.29 1.83 -7.20
N THR A 39 -12.32 1.35 -6.43
CA THR A 39 -12.53 0.27 -5.47
C THR A 39 -12.78 0.88 -4.11
N VAL A 40 -13.84 0.44 -3.43
CA VAL A 40 -14.17 0.81 -2.06
C VAL A 40 -14.02 -0.43 -1.20
N ILE A 41 -13.30 -0.32 -0.11
CA ILE A 41 -13.10 -1.40 0.86
C ILE A 41 -13.56 -0.92 2.23
N ASP A 42 -14.43 -1.72 2.84
CA ASP A 42 -14.93 -1.59 4.22
C ASP A 42 -14.38 -2.77 5.04
N PRO A 43 -13.17 -2.64 5.61
CA PRO A 43 -12.55 -3.72 6.37
C PRO A 43 -13.10 -3.74 7.79
N THR A 44 -13.35 -4.92 8.34
CA THR A 44 -13.64 -5.07 9.76
C THR A 44 -12.45 -5.71 10.46
N VAL A 45 -11.68 -4.93 11.21
CA VAL A 45 -10.49 -5.37 11.94
C VAL A 45 -10.67 -5.16 13.43
N ARG A 46 -10.82 -6.25 14.17
CA ARG A 46 -11.04 -6.23 15.63
C ARG A 46 -9.98 -7.06 16.34
N GLY A 47 -9.71 -6.73 17.58
CA GLY A 47 -8.70 -7.44 18.34
C GLY A 47 -8.86 -7.35 19.84
N GLN A 48 -7.82 -7.73 20.55
CA GLN A 48 -7.70 -7.59 21.99
C GLN A 48 -6.26 -7.21 22.33
N ALA A 49 -6.12 -6.20 23.20
CA ALA A 49 -4.81 -5.85 23.74
C ALA A 49 -4.24 -7.03 24.54
N ILE A 50 -2.94 -7.21 24.48
CA ILE A 50 -2.24 -8.22 25.31
C ILE A 50 -2.42 -7.89 26.79
N ALA A 51 -2.29 -8.90 27.65
CA ALA A 51 -2.52 -8.76 29.09
C ALA A 51 -1.66 -7.65 29.74
N GLN A 52 -0.42 -7.46 29.25
CA GLN A 52 0.48 -6.39 29.72
C GLN A 52 -0.04 -4.97 29.43
N LEU A 53 -0.93 -4.83 28.45
CA LEU A 53 -1.61 -3.58 28.08
C LEU A 53 -3.07 -3.54 28.56
N GLY A 54 -3.41 -4.38 29.54
CA GLY A 54 -4.72 -4.39 30.20
C GLY A 54 -5.76 -5.34 29.58
N GLY A 55 -5.44 -6.07 28.50
CA GLY A 55 -6.32 -7.10 27.93
C GLY A 55 -7.68 -6.58 27.41
N GLN A 56 -7.82 -5.28 27.16
CA GLN A 56 -9.07 -4.66 26.72
C GLN A 56 -9.43 -5.09 25.29
N LYS A 57 -10.71 -5.25 25.02
CA LYS A 57 -11.19 -5.46 23.65
C LYS A 57 -10.98 -4.18 22.83
N ILE A 58 -10.52 -4.36 21.60
CA ILE A 58 -10.36 -3.30 20.62
C ILE A 58 -11.48 -3.49 19.61
N SER A 59 -12.33 -2.47 19.48
CA SER A 59 -13.38 -2.43 18.48
C SER A 59 -12.77 -2.32 17.08
N ASP A 60 -13.60 -2.13 16.07
CA ASP A 60 -13.14 -1.97 14.71
C ASP A 60 -12.13 -0.83 14.61
N MET A 61 -10.95 -1.13 14.03
CA MET A 61 -9.87 -0.19 13.79
C MET A 61 -9.51 -0.07 12.30
N GLY A 62 -10.19 -0.83 11.43
CA GLY A 62 -10.05 -0.68 9.98
C GLY A 62 -10.89 0.49 9.51
N ASP A 63 -10.27 1.52 8.94
CA ASP A 63 -11.00 2.62 8.33
C ASP A 63 -11.43 2.24 6.91
N ASP A 64 -12.60 2.73 6.48
CA ASP A 64 -13.06 2.60 5.12
C ASP A 64 -12.15 3.38 4.19
N TYR A 65 -11.74 2.78 3.10
CA TYR A 65 -10.92 3.48 2.13
C TYR A 65 -11.31 3.18 0.69
N TYR A 66 -10.98 4.10 -0.18
CA TYR A 66 -11.17 3.93 -1.61
C TYR A 66 -9.88 4.23 -2.36
N PHE A 67 -9.73 3.59 -3.50
CA PHE A 67 -8.63 3.89 -4.40
C PHE A 67 -9.09 3.85 -5.87
N PRO A 68 -8.76 4.90 -6.62
CA PRO A 68 -9.03 4.95 -8.06
C PRO A 68 -8.01 4.10 -8.82
N SER A 69 -8.43 3.61 -9.98
CA SER A 69 -7.58 2.98 -10.97
C SER A 69 -7.98 3.42 -12.37
N ALA A 70 -7.02 3.50 -13.27
CA ALA A 70 -7.27 3.79 -14.67
C ALA A 70 -6.23 3.11 -15.55
N ALA A 71 -6.65 2.66 -16.72
CA ALA A 71 -5.74 2.10 -17.70
C ALA A 71 -6.16 2.50 -19.12
N LEU A 72 -5.16 2.73 -19.94
CA LEU A 72 -5.29 3.00 -21.35
C LEU A 72 -4.30 2.13 -22.13
N LYS A 73 -4.78 1.45 -23.16
CA LYS A 73 -3.96 0.74 -24.13
C LYS A 73 -4.28 1.22 -25.53
N VAL A 74 -3.25 1.45 -26.30
CA VAL A 74 -3.33 1.79 -27.73
C VAL A 74 -2.57 0.73 -28.53
N GLN A 75 -3.25 0.09 -29.45
CA GLN A 75 -2.63 -0.83 -30.41
C GLN A 75 -2.11 0.02 -31.58
N ALA A 76 -0.80 0.36 -31.52
CA ALA A 76 -0.18 1.25 -32.51
C ALA A 76 -0.01 0.60 -33.89
N THR A 77 0.28 -0.72 -33.89
CA THR A 77 0.36 -1.56 -35.10
C THR A 77 -0.14 -2.97 -34.75
N ASP A 78 -0.20 -3.87 -35.74
CA ASP A 78 -0.56 -5.27 -35.51
C ASP A 78 0.36 -5.97 -34.49
N HIS A 79 1.57 -5.46 -34.31
CA HIS A 79 2.59 -6.07 -33.46
C HIS A 79 3.01 -5.20 -32.26
N LEU A 80 2.67 -3.90 -32.25
CA LEU A 80 3.12 -2.97 -31.20
C LEU A 80 1.96 -2.36 -30.45
N SER A 81 2.05 -2.35 -29.15
CA SER A 81 1.11 -1.67 -28.26
C SER A 81 1.80 -0.77 -27.26
N LEU A 82 1.09 0.29 -26.88
CA LEU A 82 1.48 1.22 -25.80
C LEU A 82 0.42 1.17 -24.72
N GLY A 83 0.82 1.32 -23.48
CA GLY A 83 -0.10 1.35 -22.35
C GLY A 83 0.31 2.32 -21.28
N LEU A 84 -0.68 2.78 -20.54
CA LEU A 84 -0.54 3.57 -19.35
C LEU A 84 -1.49 3.01 -18.29
N ILE A 85 -0.97 2.70 -17.11
CA ILE A 85 -1.75 2.19 -15.99
C ILE A 85 -1.48 3.07 -14.78
N TYR A 86 -2.53 3.58 -14.16
CA TYR A 86 -2.53 4.25 -12.88
C TYR A 86 -3.23 3.39 -11.84
N ASP A 87 -2.59 3.15 -10.72
CA ASP A 87 -3.17 2.43 -9.57
C ASP A 87 -2.54 2.89 -8.25
N GLN A 88 -3.16 2.49 -7.14
CA GLN A 88 -2.66 2.68 -5.78
C GLN A 88 -2.38 1.31 -5.15
N PRO A 89 -1.20 0.74 -5.40
CA PRO A 89 -0.95 -0.67 -5.09
C PRO A 89 -0.84 -0.99 -3.62
N PHE A 90 -0.32 -0.06 -2.82
CA PHE A 90 -0.09 -0.28 -1.39
C PHE A 90 -0.69 0.83 -0.55
N GLY A 91 -1.14 0.46 0.64
CA GLY A 91 -1.63 1.41 1.60
C GLY A 91 -2.17 0.74 2.85
N ALA A 92 -2.29 1.55 3.90
CA ALA A 92 -2.95 1.17 5.14
C ALA A 92 -3.78 2.35 5.61
N ASP A 93 -4.94 2.06 6.20
CA ASP A 93 -5.78 3.05 6.83
C ASP A 93 -6.41 2.40 8.07
N ALA A 94 -5.97 2.83 9.25
CA ALA A 94 -6.40 2.25 10.50
C ALA A 94 -6.39 3.29 11.62
N THR A 95 -7.49 3.38 12.37
CA THR A 95 -7.62 4.26 13.52
C THR A 95 -8.18 3.51 14.72
N TYR A 96 -7.41 3.46 15.79
CA TYR A 96 -7.89 2.94 17.07
C TYR A 96 -8.86 3.91 17.70
N ASN A 97 -9.97 3.39 18.23
CA ASN A 97 -10.92 4.22 18.93
C ASN A 97 -10.34 4.80 20.23
N THR A 98 -11.04 5.82 20.75
CA THR A 98 -10.60 6.52 21.97
C THR A 98 -11.03 5.85 23.27
N GLU A 99 -11.75 4.73 23.22
CA GLU A 99 -12.25 4.02 24.38
C GLU A 99 -11.18 3.20 25.10
N THR A 100 -10.10 2.85 24.37
CA THR A 100 -9.02 1.99 24.86
C THR A 100 -7.79 2.82 25.20
N THR A 101 -7.51 3.02 26.48
CA THR A 101 -6.33 3.78 26.95
C THR A 101 -4.99 3.20 26.54
N SER A 102 -4.97 1.95 26.09
CA SER A 102 -3.77 1.31 25.55
C SER A 102 -3.28 1.95 24.26
N PHE A 103 -4.22 2.43 23.43
CA PHE A 103 -3.96 3.00 22.11
C PHE A 103 -4.60 4.38 21.91
N SER A 104 -5.05 5.02 22.99
CA SER A 104 -5.54 6.40 22.97
C SER A 104 -4.90 7.24 24.05
N GLU A 105 -4.78 8.54 23.81
CA GLU A 105 -4.16 9.49 24.70
C GLU A 105 -4.87 10.84 24.66
N THR A 106 -5.06 11.46 25.83
CA THR A 106 -5.57 12.81 25.92
C THR A 106 -4.43 13.82 25.90
N HIS A 107 -4.44 14.73 24.93
CA HIS A 107 -3.43 15.78 24.81
C HIS A 107 -3.39 16.63 26.09
N PRO A 108 -2.21 16.80 26.69
CA PRO A 108 -2.09 17.39 28.06
C PRO A 108 -2.60 18.84 28.17
N LEU A 109 -2.49 19.62 27.10
CA LEU A 109 -2.95 21.02 27.06
C LEU A 109 -4.32 21.15 26.42
N LEU A 110 -4.53 20.57 25.25
CA LEU A 110 -5.76 20.76 24.44
C LEU A 110 -6.95 19.98 24.99
N LYS A 111 -6.70 18.98 25.85
CA LYS A 111 -7.74 18.10 26.42
C LYS A 111 -8.59 17.35 25.38
N VAL A 112 -8.04 17.15 24.18
CA VAL A 112 -8.63 16.31 23.14
C VAL A 112 -8.03 14.91 23.25
N THR A 113 -8.88 13.88 23.17
CA THR A 113 -8.47 12.48 23.17
C THR A 113 -8.38 12.00 21.72
N GLU A 114 -7.23 11.41 21.37
CA GLU A 114 -6.96 10.85 20.05
C GLU A 114 -6.57 9.38 20.17
N GLY A 115 -6.97 8.57 19.19
CA GLY A 115 -6.49 7.20 19.03
C GLY A 115 -5.17 7.14 18.25
N THR A 116 -4.49 6.00 18.35
CA THR A 116 -3.40 5.65 17.43
C THR A 116 -3.98 5.52 16.04
N SER A 117 -3.34 6.15 15.05
CA SER A 117 -3.72 6.03 13.64
C SER A 117 -2.52 5.80 12.75
N VAL A 118 -2.72 5.07 11.68
CA VAL A 118 -1.74 4.80 10.64
C VAL A 118 -2.41 4.98 9.30
N GLU A 119 -1.88 5.90 8.52
CA GLU A 119 -2.29 6.13 7.14
C GLU A 119 -1.04 6.03 6.26
N VAL A 120 -1.06 5.14 5.28
CA VAL A 120 0.00 4.97 4.28
C VAL A 120 -0.63 4.96 2.92
N ARG A 121 -0.11 5.75 1.99
CA ARG A 121 -0.58 5.84 0.61
C ARG A 121 0.55 5.70 -0.38
N THR A 122 0.27 5.00 -1.47
CA THR A 122 1.15 4.97 -2.64
C THR A 122 0.35 5.23 -3.90
N GLU A 123 1.01 5.83 -4.87
CA GLU A 123 0.46 6.00 -6.21
C GLU A 123 1.45 5.47 -7.22
N ASN A 124 0.95 4.77 -8.22
CA ASN A 124 1.75 4.21 -9.31
C ASN A 124 1.27 4.73 -10.66
N LEU A 125 2.21 5.10 -11.49
CA LEU A 125 1.99 5.31 -12.91
C LEU A 125 2.97 4.44 -13.70
N THR A 126 2.44 3.48 -14.45
CA THR A 126 3.21 2.54 -15.24
C THR A 126 3.01 2.81 -16.72
N ALA A 127 4.09 3.11 -17.45
CA ALA A 127 4.07 3.18 -18.91
C ALA A 127 4.58 1.87 -19.50
N LEU A 128 3.90 1.33 -20.51
CA LEU A 128 4.16 0.01 -21.07
C LEU A 128 4.37 0.05 -22.57
N PHE A 129 5.34 -0.72 -23.03
CA PHE A 129 5.58 -1.07 -24.41
C PHE A 129 5.34 -2.57 -24.57
N GLY A 130 4.49 -2.95 -25.52
CA GLY A 130 4.19 -4.34 -25.82
C GLY A 130 4.58 -4.70 -27.24
N TYR A 131 5.11 -5.91 -27.40
CA TYR A 131 5.43 -6.52 -28.67
C TYR A 131 4.73 -7.88 -28.81
N GLN A 132 3.91 -8.00 -29.84
CA GLN A 132 3.14 -9.20 -30.17
C GLN A 132 3.64 -9.80 -31.49
N PRO A 133 4.57 -10.76 -31.47
CA PRO A 133 5.07 -11.40 -32.70
C PRO A 133 3.99 -12.20 -33.43
N ASN A 134 2.98 -12.66 -32.71
CA ASN A 134 1.82 -13.40 -33.23
C ASN A 134 0.62 -13.28 -32.26
N GLN A 135 -0.48 -13.92 -32.57
CA GLN A 135 -1.72 -13.85 -31.78
C GLN A 135 -1.60 -14.51 -30.39
N ASN A 136 -0.60 -15.35 -30.16
CA ASN A 136 -0.46 -16.09 -28.91
C ASN A 136 0.49 -15.42 -27.91
N TRP A 137 1.53 -14.72 -28.36
CA TRP A 137 2.56 -14.15 -27.49
C TRP A 137 2.49 -12.63 -27.40
N ASN A 138 2.61 -12.12 -26.19
CA ASN A 138 2.76 -10.70 -25.92
C ASN A 138 3.91 -10.51 -24.91
N PHE A 139 4.95 -9.82 -25.32
CA PHE A 139 6.06 -9.42 -24.48
C PHE A 139 5.91 -7.94 -24.13
N TYR A 140 6.12 -7.57 -22.89
CA TYR A 140 5.94 -6.19 -22.48
C TYR A 140 6.96 -5.79 -21.42
N ALA A 141 7.30 -4.50 -21.41
CA ALA A 141 8.17 -3.89 -20.42
C ALA A 141 7.89 -2.38 -20.33
N GLY A 142 8.29 -1.79 -19.22
CA GLY A 142 8.20 -0.34 -19.09
C GLY A 142 8.61 0.20 -17.72
N PRO A 143 8.82 1.53 -17.65
CA PRO A 143 9.10 2.22 -16.41
C PRO A 143 7.87 2.33 -15.52
N VAL A 144 8.13 2.38 -14.23
CA VAL A 144 7.16 2.63 -13.17
C VAL A 144 7.62 3.87 -12.39
N TRP A 145 6.75 4.83 -12.25
CA TRP A 145 6.87 5.94 -11.31
C TRP A 145 5.96 5.65 -10.12
N GLN A 146 6.50 5.79 -8.90
CA GLN A 146 5.76 5.52 -7.67
C GLN A 146 6.00 6.63 -6.65
N THR A 147 4.95 7.02 -5.95
CA THR A 147 5.05 7.86 -4.75
C THR A 147 4.71 7.08 -3.50
N VAL A 148 5.25 7.51 -2.37
CA VAL A 148 4.90 7.03 -1.04
C VAL A 148 4.76 8.21 -0.09
N GLU A 149 3.77 8.14 0.79
CA GLU A 149 3.58 9.06 1.91
C GLU A 149 2.99 8.31 3.10
N ALA A 150 3.21 8.82 4.32
CA ALA A 150 2.61 8.25 5.51
C ALA A 150 2.38 9.29 6.60
N ASP A 151 1.26 9.15 7.33
CA ASP A 151 0.97 9.85 8.57
C ASP A 151 0.68 8.82 9.66
N ILE A 152 1.46 8.87 10.75
CA ILE A 152 1.36 7.90 11.84
C ILE A 152 1.26 8.67 13.16
N LYS A 153 0.24 8.38 13.93
CA LYS A 153 0.03 8.91 15.28
C LYS A 153 0.04 7.77 16.27
N LEU A 154 0.99 7.79 17.20
CA LEU A 154 1.12 6.78 18.23
C LEU A 154 0.62 7.34 19.56
N ARG A 155 -0.42 6.75 20.11
CA ARG A 155 -1.14 7.20 21.31
C ARG A 155 -1.26 6.07 22.33
N GLY A 156 -1.38 6.45 23.59
CA GLY A 156 -1.72 5.54 24.67
C GLY A 156 -0.53 4.88 25.36
N THR A 157 -0.86 4.01 26.31
CA THR A 157 0.14 3.35 27.17
C THR A 157 1.06 2.41 26.39
N ALA A 158 0.62 1.84 25.28
CA ALA A 158 1.44 1.04 24.39
C ALA A 158 2.68 1.83 23.90
N TYR A 159 2.52 3.13 23.73
CA TYR A 159 3.57 4.06 23.29
C TYR A 159 3.98 5.04 24.38
N LYS A 160 3.79 4.65 25.65
CA LYS A 160 4.20 5.39 26.86
C LYS A 160 3.57 6.80 26.98
N ASN A 161 2.41 7.01 26.37
CA ASN A 161 1.69 8.29 26.34
C ASN A 161 2.59 9.45 25.90
N THR A 162 3.33 9.27 24.82
CA THR A 162 4.28 10.30 24.35
C THR A 162 3.68 11.27 23.34
N GLY A 163 2.45 11.00 22.88
CA GLY A 163 1.81 11.78 21.81
C GLY A 163 2.69 11.89 20.57
N TYR A 164 3.25 10.75 20.14
CA TYR A 164 4.24 10.70 19.09
C TYR A 164 3.59 10.72 17.71
N ASN A 165 4.07 11.60 16.85
CA ASN A 165 3.64 11.67 15.45
C ASN A 165 4.83 11.49 14.53
N ILE A 166 4.60 10.80 13.41
CA ILE A 166 5.53 10.66 12.30
C ILE A 166 4.78 11.09 11.06
N ASN A 167 5.26 12.13 10.40
CA ASN A 167 4.79 12.53 9.08
C ASN A 167 5.93 12.27 8.08
N VAL A 168 5.66 11.45 7.08
CA VAL A 168 6.60 11.13 6.00
C VAL A 168 6.15 11.90 4.77
N ASP A 169 7.00 12.84 4.34
CA ASP A 169 6.73 13.67 3.17
C ASP A 169 6.61 12.80 1.92
N THR A 170 5.70 13.16 1.03
CA THR A 170 5.53 12.49 -0.27
C THR A 170 6.87 12.41 -1.00
N LYS A 171 7.28 11.20 -1.35
CA LYS A 171 8.53 10.94 -2.06
C LYS A 171 8.30 10.06 -3.27
N GLU A 172 8.80 10.53 -4.41
CA GLU A 172 8.80 9.78 -5.65
C GLU A 172 10.04 8.91 -5.80
N ALA A 173 9.88 7.79 -6.48
CA ALA A 173 10.96 6.91 -6.93
C ALA A 173 10.54 6.18 -8.21
N TYR A 174 11.51 5.54 -8.85
CA TYR A 174 11.33 4.91 -10.15
C TYR A 174 11.75 3.45 -10.09
N GLY A 175 11.00 2.64 -10.82
CA GLY A 175 11.30 1.26 -11.06
C GLY A 175 10.98 0.87 -12.50
N TRP A 176 10.91 -0.41 -12.74
CA TRP A 176 10.53 -0.97 -14.03
C TRP A 176 9.81 -2.30 -13.84
N LEU A 177 9.08 -2.68 -14.86
CA LEU A 177 8.52 -4.02 -14.96
C LEU A 177 8.80 -4.61 -16.34
N ALA A 178 8.83 -5.93 -16.40
CA ALA A 178 8.86 -6.68 -17.65
C ALA A 178 8.10 -7.99 -17.48
N GLY A 179 7.52 -8.45 -18.57
CA GLY A 179 6.75 -9.68 -18.54
C GLY A 179 6.42 -10.21 -19.92
N PHE A 180 5.76 -11.32 -19.91
CA PHE A 180 5.17 -11.91 -21.11
C PHE A 180 3.84 -12.56 -20.79
N ALA A 181 2.98 -12.61 -21.81
CA ALA A 181 1.73 -13.34 -21.76
C ALA A 181 1.65 -14.31 -22.91
N TYR A 182 1.07 -15.47 -22.63
CA TYR A 182 0.68 -16.44 -23.62
C TYR A 182 -0.83 -16.61 -23.60
N GLN A 183 -1.47 -16.57 -24.75
CA GLN A 183 -2.92 -16.72 -24.87
C GLN A 183 -3.28 -17.72 -25.95
N ILE A 184 -4.38 -18.41 -25.72
CA ILE A 184 -5.04 -19.30 -26.69
C ILE A 184 -6.46 -18.76 -26.88
N PRO A 185 -6.68 -17.90 -27.91
CA PRO A 185 -7.96 -17.22 -28.10
C PRO A 185 -9.15 -18.18 -28.24
N GLU A 186 -8.96 -19.35 -28.86
CA GLU A 186 -9.99 -20.31 -29.14
C GLU A 186 -10.65 -20.90 -27.89
N ILE A 187 -9.94 -20.95 -26.79
CA ILE A 187 -10.45 -21.44 -25.50
C ILE A 187 -10.47 -20.35 -24.43
N ALA A 188 -10.27 -19.09 -24.85
CA ALA A 188 -10.22 -17.93 -23.97
C ALA A 188 -9.24 -18.09 -22.76
N LEU A 189 -8.14 -18.80 -22.99
CA LEU A 189 -7.09 -18.99 -21.99
C LEU A 189 -6.00 -17.92 -22.19
N LYS A 190 -5.63 -17.27 -21.09
CA LYS A 190 -4.51 -16.33 -21.04
C LYS A 190 -3.72 -16.54 -19.76
N ALA A 191 -2.41 -16.64 -19.87
CA ALA A 191 -1.48 -16.70 -18.74
C ALA A 191 -0.41 -15.63 -18.92
N ALA A 192 -0.11 -14.89 -17.87
CA ALA A 192 0.93 -13.86 -17.90
C ALA A 192 1.84 -13.99 -16.69
N ILE A 193 3.13 -13.70 -16.91
CA ILE A 193 4.13 -13.58 -15.86
C ILE A 193 4.70 -12.18 -15.95
N THR A 194 4.66 -11.46 -14.83
CA THR A 194 5.17 -10.10 -14.71
C THR A 194 6.19 -10.03 -13.58
N TYR A 195 7.40 -9.60 -13.88
CA TYR A 195 8.40 -9.23 -12.90
C TYR A 195 8.36 -7.72 -12.69
N ARG A 196 8.45 -7.29 -11.43
CA ARG A 196 8.58 -5.89 -11.02
C ARG A 196 9.85 -5.71 -10.22
N SER A 197 10.60 -4.66 -10.54
CA SER A 197 11.81 -4.31 -9.79
C SER A 197 11.46 -3.82 -8.40
N GLU A 198 12.41 -3.88 -7.50
CA GLU A 198 12.38 -3.12 -6.26
C GLU A 198 12.33 -1.62 -6.53
N ILE A 199 11.58 -0.87 -5.71
CA ILE A 199 11.51 0.60 -5.73
C ILE A 199 11.80 1.10 -4.32
N SER A 200 12.84 1.89 -4.17
CA SER A 200 13.32 2.41 -2.89
C SER A 200 13.10 3.91 -2.80
N HIS A 201 12.44 4.37 -1.75
CA HIS A 201 12.11 5.77 -1.49
C HIS A 201 12.86 6.24 -0.26
N ASP A 202 13.76 7.20 -0.42
CA ASP A 202 14.38 7.90 0.71
C ASP A 202 13.57 9.15 1.02
N ALA A 203 12.55 8.99 1.84
CA ALA A 203 11.62 10.04 2.22
C ALA A 203 12.08 10.77 3.48
N LYS A 204 11.88 12.09 3.51
CA LYS A 204 12.07 12.85 4.74
C LYS A 204 10.92 12.59 5.68
N SER A 205 11.22 12.42 6.95
CA SER A 205 10.20 12.34 7.99
C SER A 205 10.39 13.42 9.04
N THR A 206 9.26 13.94 9.47
CA THR A 206 9.15 14.85 10.61
C THR A 206 8.49 14.11 11.76
N GLU A 207 9.20 14.02 12.87
CA GLU A 207 8.76 13.35 14.08
C GLU A 207 8.53 14.38 15.18
N THR A 208 7.38 14.33 15.83
CA THR A 208 7.04 15.22 16.95
C THR A 208 6.52 14.42 18.15
N SER A 209 6.66 14.98 19.35
CA SER A 209 6.08 14.38 20.54
C SER A 209 5.65 15.41 21.57
N ASN A 210 4.79 15.02 22.50
CA ASN A 210 4.34 15.83 23.62
C ASN A 210 5.32 15.81 24.81
N LEU A 211 6.49 15.18 24.69
CA LEU A 211 7.47 15.09 25.78
C LEU A 211 7.91 16.43 26.36
N PRO A 212 8.16 17.51 25.57
CA PRO A 212 8.46 18.82 26.14
C PRO A 212 7.32 19.41 26.96
N ILE A 213 6.07 19.15 26.56
CA ILE A 213 4.90 19.60 27.32
C ILE A 213 4.87 18.87 28.67
N TYR A 214 5.10 17.56 28.69
CA TYR A 214 5.20 16.81 29.94
C TYR A 214 6.34 17.29 30.81
N ALA A 215 7.50 17.61 30.21
CA ALA A 215 8.65 18.19 30.95
C ALA A 215 8.29 19.48 31.68
N SER A 216 7.39 20.31 31.12
CA SER A 216 6.97 21.55 31.74
C SER A 216 6.20 21.37 33.06
N PHE A 217 5.57 20.19 33.24
CA PHE A 217 4.84 19.82 34.45
C PHE A 217 5.70 19.04 35.47
N MET A 218 6.93 18.68 35.12
CA MET A 218 7.83 17.91 35.98
C MET A 218 8.54 18.79 36.99
N SER A 219 8.86 18.24 38.17
CA SER A 219 9.72 18.87 39.13
C SER A 219 11.11 19.11 38.53
N ASP A 220 11.77 20.20 38.96
CA ASP A 220 13.15 20.50 38.55
C ASP A 220 14.17 19.45 39.00
N THR A 221 13.81 18.64 39.99
CA THR A 221 14.64 17.53 40.50
C THR A 221 14.43 16.24 39.74
N ASP A 222 13.47 16.16 38.82
CA ASP A 222 13.24 14.94 38.04
C ASP A 222 14.33 14.81 36.95
N PRO A 223 15.14 13.72 36.97
CA PRO A 223 16.25 13.55 36.01
C PRO A 223 15.79 13.41 34.57
N ARG A 224 14.51 13.10 34.32
CA ARG A 224 13.95 12.96 32.99
C ARG A 224 13.58 14.30 32.35
N LYS A 225 13.38 15.37 33.16
CA LYS A 225 12.92 16.69 32.70
C LYS A 225 13.76 17.24 31.57
N ALA A 226 15.09 17.27 31.76
CA ALA A 226 16.02 17.78 30.77
C ALA A 226 16.00 16.97 29.47
N ILE A 227 15.87 15.64 29.58
CA ILE A 227 15.79 14.74 28.43
C ILE A 227 14.49 14.97 27.64
N TYR A 228 13.35 15.07 28.33
CA TYR A 228 12.05 15.25 27.71
C TYR A 228 11.93 16.61 27.04
N ALA A 229 12.46 17.65 27.62
CA ALA A 229 12.45 19.03 27.08
C ALA A 229 13.07 19.12 25.67
N THR A 230 13.99 18.23 25.33
CA THR A 230 14.70 18.22 24.04
C THR A 230 14.13 17.22 23.02
N LYS A 231 13.12 16.43 23.38
CA LYS A 231 12.58 15.33 22.55
C LYS A 231 11.29 15.69 21.81
N GLY A 232 11.02 16.97 21.58
CA GLY A 232 9.76 17.42 20.96
C GLY A 232 9.74 17.33 19.44
N PHE A 233 10.90 17.40 18.80
CA PHE A 233 11.01 17.48 17.35
C PHE A 233 12.27 16.76 16.86
N ARG A 234 12.11 16.01 15.76
CA ARG A 234 13.22 15.37 15.06
C ARG A 234 12.91 15.32 13.58
N GLN A 235 13.92 15.51 12.75
CA GLN A 235 13.87 15.17 11.33
C GLN A 235 14.78 13.98 11.07
N SER A 236 14.31 13.06 10.25
CA SER A 236 15.08 11.90 9.82
C SER A 236 14.77 11.57 8.35
N THR A 237 15.50 10.61 7.82
CA THR A 237 15.19 10.01 6.53
C THR A 237 14.71 8.58 6.78
N VAL A 238 13.57 8.24 6.21
CA VAL A 238 13.01 6.89 6.23
C VAL A 238 13.20 6.28 4.86
N ASN A 239 13.77 5.09 4.80
CA ASN A 239 13.80 4.31 3.57
C ASN A 239 12.55 3.42 3.54
N ALA A 240 11.64 3.71 2.61
CA ALA A 240 10.47 2.89 2.32
C ALA A 240 10.73 2.13 1.02
N THR A 241 10.79 0.82 1.11
CA THR A 241 11.11 -0.04 -0.04
C THR A 241 9.92 -0.89 -0.41
N THR A 242 9.47 -0.77 -1.67
CA THR A 242 8.57 -1.73 -2.30
C THR A 242 9.42 -2.88 -2.82
N PRO A 243 9.26 -4.11 -2.31
CA PRO A 243 10.10 -5.23 -2.72
C PRO A 243 9.82 -5.62 -4.17
N GLN A 244 10.81 -6.26 -4.79
CA GLN A 244 10.60 -6.92 -6.07
C GLN A 244 9.51 -7.98 -5.98
N SER A 245 8.76 -8.18 -7.06
CA SER A 245 7.70 -9.19 -7.10
C SER A 245 7.63 -9.91 -8.44
N VAL A 246 7.08 -11.12 -8.41
CA VAL A 246 6.71 -11.89 -9.61
C VAL A 246 5.25 -12.25 -9.49
N ASN A 247 4.43 -11.75 -10.40
CA ASN A 247 3.01 -12.03 -10.44
C ASN A 247 2.72 -13.02 -11.58
N LEU A 248 1.91 -14.02 -11.26
CA LEU A 248 1.37 -14.98 -12.24
C LEU A 248 -0.13 -14.73 -12.34
N ASP A 249 -0.59 -14.24 -13.49
CA ASP A 249 -1.98 -14.03 -13.80
C ASP A 249 -2.48 -15.15 -14.72
N LEU A 250 -3.51 -15.85 -14.30
CA LEU A 250 -4.19 -16.88 -15.09
C LEU A 250 -5.65 -16.49 -15.29
N GLN A 251 -6.07 -16.34 -16.55
CA GLN A 251 -7.43 -16.03 -16.91
C GLN A 251 -7.99 -17.16 -17.77
N THR A 252 -9.15 -17.66 -17.37
CA THR A 252 -9.94 -18.62 -18.16
C THR A 252 -11.31 -17.99 -18.40
N GLY A 253 -11.58 -17.60 -19.65
CA GLY A 253 -12.93 -17.19 -20.04
C GLY A 253 -13.75 -18.45 -20.33
N ILE A 254 -14.82 -18.68 -19.57
CA ILE A 254 -15.90 -19.56 -20.07
C ILE A 254 -16.61 -18.72 -21.10
N ALA A 255 -16.45 -19.06 -22.40
CA ALA A 255 -17.30 -18.48 -23.41
C ALA A 255 -18.74 -18.78 -23.00
N ALA A 256 -19.53 -17.74 -22.71
CA ALA A 256 -20.96 -17.90 -22.55
C ALA A 256 -21.47 -18.45 -23.89
N ASN A 257 -21.75 -19.75 -23.95
CA ASN A 257 -22.47 -20.34 -25.05
C ASN A 257 -23.85 -19.67 -25.04
N THR A 258 -24.03 -18.70 -25.90
CA THR A 258 -25.37 -18.32 -26.36
C THR A 258 -25.92 -19.52 -27.12
N VAL A 259 -26.68 -20.34 -26.43
CA VAL A 259 -27.56 -21.32 -27.07
C VAL A 259 -28.64 -20.51 -27.79
N ALA A 260 -28.58 -20.52 -29.12
CA ALA A 260 -29.61 -19.98 -29.98
C ALA A 260 -30.88 -20.82 -29.90
#